data_7d2f94ad777c2d434eb63755f2065ddf
#
_entry.id   7d2f94ad777c2d434eb63755f2065ddf
#
_cell.length_a   1.000
_cell.length_b   1.000
_cell.length_c   1.000
_cell.angle_alpha   90.00
_cell.angle_beta   90.00
_cell.angle_gamma   90.00
#
_symmetry.space_group_name_H-M   'P 1'
#
loop_
_entity.id
_entity.type
_entity.pdbx_description
1 polymer ?
#
loop_
_entity_poly.entity_id
_entity_poly.type
_entity_poly.pdbx_seq_one_letter_code
_entity_poly.pdbx_strand_id
1 'polypeptide(L)'
;MLKIGVIGGRETVMGFKALGLDTFPAASASEATQILRQITRESDAYAILYIEETLAAQMSAEIDKFKDSPTPAIILIPGREGSIGLGQSALKAAVERAVGTNILGD
;
A
#
# COMPACT_ATOMS: atom_id res chain seq x y z
N MET A 1 -10.78 -7.21 -15.49
CA MET A 1 -9.92 -7.91 -14.53
C MET A 1 -9.26 -6.90 -13.61
N LEU A 2 -9.29 -7.16 -12.31
CA LEU A 2 -8.68 -6.26 -11.35
C LEU A 2 -7.18 -6.48 -11.28
N LYS A 3 -6.46 -5.39 -11.09
CA LYS A 3 -5.00 -5.41 -11.06
C LYS A 3 -4.46 -5.17 -9.66
N ILE A 4 -3.20 -5.45 -9.50
CA ILE A 4 -2.47 -5.18 -8.27
C ILE A 4 -1.29 -4.28 -8.63
N GLY A 5 -1.15 -3.17 -7.94
CA GLY A 5 -0.06 -2.23 -8.16
C GLY A 5 0.80 -2.06 -6.92
N VAL A 6 1.99 -1.52 -7.09
CA VAL A 6 2.89 -1.22 -6.00
C VAL A 6 3.54 0.14 -6.21
N ILE A 7 3.47 0.98 -5.19
CA ILE A 7 4.07 2.31 -5.18
C ILE A 7 5.18 2.33 -4.14
N GLY A 8 6.37 2.70 -4.54
CA GLY A 8 7.47 2.73 -3.60
C GLY A 8 8.77 3.11 -4.28
N GLY A 9 9.86 3.04 -3.52
CA GLY A 9 11.17 3.31 -4.06
C GLY A 9 11.53 2.34 -5.15
N ARG A 10 12.43 2.75 -6.01
CA ARG A 10 12.80 1.99 -7.20
C ARG A 10 13.19 0.55 -6.90
N GLU A 11 13.98 0.34 -5.85
CA GLU A 11 14.44 -1.00 -5.50
C GLU A 11 13.32 -1.86 -4.98
N THR A 12 12.40 -1.26 -4.23
CA THR A 12 11.27 -1.98 -3.68
C THR A 12 10.35 -2.47 -4.80
N VAL A 13 9.99 -1.58 -5.73
CA VAL A 13 9.05 -1.97 -6.78
C VAL A 13 9.64 -2.96 -7.78
N MET A 14 10.97 -2.95 -7.96
CA MET A 14 11.61 -3.89 -8.89
C MET A 14 11.40 -5.33 -8.48
N GLY A 15 11.39 -5.60 -7.17
CA GLY A 15 11.13 -6.94 -6.69
C GLY A 15 9.72 -7.42 -7.02
N PHE A 16 8.77 -6.51 -6.99
CA PHE A 16 7.39 -6.85 -7.31
C PHE A 16 7.14 -6.94 -8.82
N LYS A 17 7.94 -6.25 -9.60
CA LYS A 17 7.80 -6.31 -11.05
C LYS A 17 8.02 -7.73 -11.55
N ALA A 18 8.94 -8.46 -10.94
CA ALA A 18 9.22 -9.83 -11.31
C ALA A 18 8.00 -10.74 -11.08
N LEU A 19 7.09 -10.34 -10.21
CA LEU A 19 5.88 -11.08 -9.90
C LEU A 19 4.70 -10.69 -10.78
N GLY A 20 4.91 -9.77 -11.71
CA GLY A 20 3.86 -9.38 -12.65
C GLY A 20 2.96 -8.25 -12.17
N LEU A 21 3.31 -7.57 -11.08
CA LEU A 21 2.54 -6.44 -10.61
C LEU A 21 2.88 -5.18 -11.41
N ASP A 22 1.92 -4.24 -11.48
CA ASP A 22 2.20 -2.94 -12.06
C ASP A 22 3.02 -2.14 -11.06
N THR A 23 4.13 -1.57 -11.49
CA THR A 23 5.04 -0.88 -10.59
C THR A 23 5.06 0.61 -10.85
N PHE A 24 5.07 1.40 -9.76
CA PHE A 24 5.06 2.84 -9.82
C PHE A 24 6.17 3.39 -8.92
N PRO A 25 7.37 3.58 -9.46
CA PRO A 25 8.48 4.10 -8.66
C PRO A 25 8.20 5.54 -8.22
N ALA A 26 8.47 5.83 -6.96
CA ALA A 26 8.32 7.16 -6.41
C ALA A 26 9.51 7.46 -5.50
N ALA A 27 10.13 8.60 -5.69
CA ALA A 27 11.27 9.01 -4.90
C ALA A 27 10.87 9.78 -3.64
N SER A 28 9.63 10.24 -3.58
CA SER A 28 9.16 11.05 -2.46
C SER A 28 7.67 10.79 -2.22
N ALA A 29 7.21 11.19 -1.04
CA ALA A 29 5.79 11.10 -0.73
C ALA A 29 4.95 11.97 -1.66
N SER A 30 5.49 13.10 -2.11
CA SER A 30 4.81 13.97 -3.05
C SER A 30 4.56 13.26 -4.37
N GLU A 31 5.58 12.58 -4.90
CA GLU A 31 5.42 11.81 -6.13
C GLU A 31 4.45 10.66 -5.94
N ALA A 32 4.57 9.96 -4.81
CA ALA A 32 3.69 8.84 -4.51
C ALA A 32 2.23 9.29 -4.42
N THR A 33 1.99 10.44 -3.83
CA THR A 33 0.65 11.01 -3.72
C THR A 33 0.08 11.33 -5.10
N GLN A 34 0.88 11.92 -5.96
CA GLN A 34 0.46 12.23 -7.32
C GLN A 34 0.11 10.97 -8.10
N ILE A 35 0.95 9.95 -7.97
CA ILE A 35 0.70 8.67 -8.62
C ILE A 35 -0.59 8.05 -8.12
N LEU A 36 -0.78 8.01 -6.80
CA LEU A 36 -1.99 7.45 -6.21
C LEU A 36 -3.24 8.16 -6.72
N ARG A 37 -3.22 9.48 -6.76
CA ARG A 37 -4.34 10.26 -7.26
C ARG A 37 -4.61 9.97 -8.73
N GLN A 38 -3.55 9.90 -9.52
CA GLN A 38 -3.68 9.70 -10.96
C GLN A 38 -4.26 8.32 -11.28
N ILE A 39 -3.70 7.26 -10.72
CA ILE A 39 -4.15 5.91 -11.07
C ILE A 39 -5.54 5.62 -10.54
N THR A 40 -5.93 6.20 -9.41
CA THR A 40 -7.27 5.99 -8.87
C THR A 40 -8.32 6.86 -9.55
N ARG A 41 -7.91 8.00 -10.12
CA ARG A 41 -8.81 8.87 -10.86
C ARG A 41 -9.08 8.33 -12.26
N GLU A 42 -8.04 7.82 -12.92
CA GLU A 42 -8.15 7.37 -14.29
C GLU A 42 -8.74 5.99 -14.45
N SER A 43 -8.69 5.20 -13.38
CA SER A 43 -9.10 3.81 -13.49
C SER A 43 -9.47 3.27 -12.12
N ASP A 44 -10.49 2.43 -12.07
CA ASP A 44 -10.80 1.63 -10.90
C ASP A 44 -10.38 0.18 -11.13
N ALA A 45 -9.34 0.00 -11.94
CA ALA A 45 -8.82 -1.31 -12.27
C ALA A 45 -8.03 -1.98 -11.13
N TYR A 46 -7.59 -1.19 -10.15
CA TYR A 46 -6.76 -1.75 -9.09
C TYR A 46 -7.59 -2.22 -7.91
N ALA A 47 -7.46 -3.50 -7.60
CA ALA A 47 -8.08 -4.07 -6.41
C ALA A 47 -7.23 -3.81 -5.18
N ILE A 48 -5.91 -3.87 -5.34
CA ILE A 48 -4.94 -3.72 -4.26
C ILE A 48 -3.81 -2.81 -4.71
N LEU A 49 -3.42 -1.89 -3.84
CA LEU A 49 -2.23 -1.07 -4.04
C LEU A 49 -1.34 -1.22 -2.83
N TYR A 50 -0.14 -1.74 -3.04
CA TYR A 50 0.87 -1.80 -2.00
C TYR A 50 1.62 -0.47 -1.99
N ILE A 51 1.85 0.08 -0.81
CA ILE A 51 2.60 1.33 -0.67
C ILE A 51 3.69 1.12 0.35
N GLU A 52 4.92 1.51 0.00
CA GLU A 52 6.05 1.40 0.90
C GLU A 52 5.82 2.24 2.16
N GLU A 53 6.06 1.65 3.33
CA GLU A 53 5.76 2.27 4.62
C GLU A 53 6.37 3.66 4.80
N THR A 54 7.61 3.83 4.35
CA THR A 54 8.30 5.10 4.54
C THR A 54 7.62 6.24 3.80
N LEU A 55 7.02 5.95 2.66
CA LEU A 55 6.23 6.94 1.92
C LEU A 55 4.85 7.09 2.56
N ALA A 56 4.24 5.96 2.90
CA ALA A 56 2.89 5.97 3.47
C ALA A 56 2.80 6.78 4.76
N ALA A 57 3.86 6.76 5.56
CA ALA A 57 3.88 7.52 6.81
C ALA A 57 3.71 9.03 6.57
N GLN A 58 4.07 9.50 5.38
CA GLN A 58 3.96 10.90 5.02
C GLN A 58 2.73 11.20 4.16
N MET A 59 1.92 10.19 3.89
CA MET A 59 0.75 10.27 3.02
C MET A 59 -0.54 9.84 3.71
N SER A 60 -0.56 9.82 5.05
CA SER A 60 -1.69 9.24 5.77
C SER A 60 -3.02 9.88 5.40
N ALA A 61 -3.05 11.19 5.17
CA ALA A 61 -4.28 11.88 4.79
C ALA A 61 -4.81 11.39 3.44
N GLU A 62 -3.93 11.14 2.50
CA GLU A 62 -4.34 10.63 1.19
C GLU A 62 -4.82 9.19 1.28
N ILE A 63 -4.11 8.38 2.05
CA ILE A 63 -4.47 6.97 2.23
C ILE A 63 -5.81 6.85 2.95
N ASP A 64 -6.06 7.70 3.93
CA ASP A 64 -7.31 7.68 4.67
C ASP A 64 -8.54 7.88 3.79
N LYS A 65 -8.38 8.52 2.65
CA LYS A 65 -9.50 8.73 1.73
C LYS A 65 -10.06 7.41 1.19
N PHE A 66 -9.27 6.34 1.27
CA PHE A 66 -9.66 5.04 0.74
C PHE A 66 -10.08 4.04 1.81
N LYS A 67 -10.02 4.42 3.08
CA LYS A 67 -10.27 3.46 4.16
C LYS A 67 -11.68 2.88 4.15
N ASP A 68 -12.65 3.63 3.66
CA ASP A 68 -14.04 3.18 3.61
C ASP A 68 -14.45 2.72 2.22
N SER A 69 -13.54 2.74 1.28
CA SER A 69 -13.80 2.27 -0.08
C SER A 69 -13.48 0.78 -0.19
N PRO A 70 -14.32 0.00 -0.88
CA PRO A 70 -13.98 -1.41 -1.09
C PRO A 70 -12.74 -1.60 -1.96
N THR A 71 -12.50 -0.70 -2.90
CA THR A 71 -11.32 -0.76 -3.76
C THR A 71 -10.81 0.64 -4.03
N PRO A 72 -9.51 0.79 -4.19
CA PRO A 72 -8.48 -0.22 -3.94
C PRO A 72 -8.24 -0.40 -2.44
N ALA A 73 -7.84 -1.61 -2.05
CA ALA A 73 -7.35 -1.85 -0.70
C ALA A 73 -5.90 -1.36 -0.66
N ILE A 74 -5.58 -0.52 0.30
CA ILE A 74 -4.22 -0.01 0.46
C ILE A 74 -3.50 -0.82 1.52
N ILE A 75 -2.39 -1.47 1.14
CA ILE A 75 -1.63 -2.32 2.05
C ILE A 75 -0.22 -1.79 2.14
N LEU A 76 0.27 -1.58 3.36
CA LEU A 76 1.60 -1.06 3.58
C LEU A 76 2.63 -2.19 3.60
N ILE A 77 3.75 -1.96 2.95
CA ILE A 77 4.82 -2.94 2.87
C ILE A 77 6.13 -2.33 3.37
N PRO A 78 7.03 -3.16 3.92
CA PRO A 78 8.32 -2.66 4.34
C PRO A 78 9.15 -2.26 3.13
N GLY A 79 9.96 -1.22 3.31
CA GLY A 79 10.85 -0.76 2.28
C GLY A 79 12.18 -1.48 2.33
N ARG A 80 13.13 -0.95 1.58
CA ARG A 80 14.47 -1.49 1.48
C ARG A 80 15.16 -1.64 2.85
N GLU A 81 14.89 -0.71 3.75
CA GLU A 81 15.56 -0.68 5.04
C GLU A 81 14.85 -1.53 6.10
N GLY A 82 13.85 -2.27 5.68
CA GLY A 82 13.06 -3.10 6.58
C GLY A 82 11.84 -2.37 7.10
N SER A 83 11.09 -3.07 7.94
CA SER A 83 9.84 -2.53 8.44
C SER A 83 10.07 -1.48 9.52
N ILE A 84 9.31 -0.40 9.47
CA ILE A 84 9.29 0.59 10.54
C ILE A 84 8.14 0.31 11.52
N GLY A 85 7.46 -0.85 11.33
CA GLY A 85 6.38 -1.27 12.21
C GLY A 85 4.99 -0.81 11.81
N LEU A 86 4.90 0.19 10.94
CA LEU A 86 3.60 0.75 10.57
C LEU A 86 2.76 -0.25 9.78
N GLY A 87 3.37 -0.94 8.81
CA GLY A 87 2.66 -1.93 8.03
C GLY A 87 2.23 -3.12 8.84
N GLN A 88 3.09 -3.56 9.76
CA GLN A 88 2.77 -4.68 10.63
C GLN A 88 1.61 -4.35 11.56
N SER A 89 1.60 -3.14 12.11
CA SER A 89 0.51 -2.71 12.98
C SER A 89 -0.81 -2.65 12.22
N ALA A 90 -0.80 -2.12 11.01
CA ALA A 90 -1.99 -2.03 10.19
C ALA A 90 -2.51 -3.41 9.81
N LEU A 91 -1.60 -4.32 9.46
CA LEU A 91 -1.97 -5.68 9.10
C LEU A 91 -2.58 -6.42 10.29
N LYS A 92 -1.96 -6.30 11.46
CA LYS A 92 -2.47 -6.94 12.66
C LYS A 92 -3.87 -6.43 12.99
N ALA A 93 -4.08 -5.13 12.92
CA ALA A 93 -5.38 -4.54 13.19
C ALA A 93 -6.43 -5.04 12.19
N ALA A 94 -6.05 -5.17 10.91
CA ALA A 94 -6.96 -5.66 9.90
C ALA A 94 -7.35 -7.11 10.13
N VAL A 95 -6.38 -7.94 10.52
CA VAL A 95 -6.64 -9.34 10.83
C VAL A 95 -7.54 -9.47 12.05
N GLU A 96 -7.29 -8.71 13.09
CA GLU A 96 -8.12 -8.73 14.29
C GLU A 96 -9.57 -8.35 13.99
N ARG A 97 -9.77 -7.35 13.15
CA ARG A 97 -11.12 -6.95 12.76
C ARG A 97 -11.81 -8.04 11.94
N ALA A 98 -11.07 -8.70 11.07
CA ALA A 98 -11.64 -9.72 10.20
C ALA A 98 -12.10 -10.95 10.96
N VAL A 99 -11.36 -11.35 11.99
CA VAL A 99 -11.68 -12.57 12.74
C VAL A 99 -12.37 -12.30 14.07
N GLY A 100 -12.44 -11.04 14.49
CA GLY A 100 -13.10 -10.68 15.73
C GLY A 100 -12.31 -11.00 17.00
N THR A 101 -11.18 -11.65 16.90
CA THR A 101 -10.30 -11.94 18.02
C THR A 101 -8.86 -11.83 17.58
N ASN A 102 -7.97 -11.68 18.57
CA ASN A 102 -6.55 -11.63 18.28
C ASN A 102 -5.97 -13.03 18.37
N ILE A 103 -5.98 -13.74 17.27
CA ILE A 103 -5.48 -15.10 17.23
C ILE A 103 -3.98 -15.19 16.95
N LEU A 104 -3.36 -14.07 16.63
CA LEU A 104 -1.93 -14.03 16.33
C LEU A 104 -1.09 -13.61 17.52
N GLY A 105 -1.68 -12.91 18.43
CA GLY A 105 -0.98 -12.40 19.56
C GLY A 105 -1.10 -13.26 20.73
N ASP A 106 -0.43 -13.10 21.54
CA ASP A 106 -0.68 -13.52 22.69
C ASP A 106 -0.24 -12.70 23.45
#